data_f43174e0d50c0799b02bf52b1c0a9619
#
_entry.id   f43174e0d50c0799b02bf52b1c0a9619
#
_cell.length_a   1.000
_cell.length_b   1.000
_cell.length_c   1.000
_cell.angle_alpha   90.00
_cell.angle_beta   90.00
_cell.angle_gamma   90.00
#
_symmetry.space_group_name_H-M   'P 1'
#
loop_
_entity.id
_entity.type
_entity.pdbx_description
1 polymer ?
#
loop_
_entity_poly.entity_id
_entity_poly.type
_entity_poly.pdbx_seq_one_letter_code
_entity_poly.pdbx_strand_id
1 'polypeptide(L)'
;MSAPLKLKRQRSSEVRSQRKKSLVAELKPVASVLVDTPVSHLEGIYDYLVPQELSSAAVVGTKVLIEFGNTKTEGLILARKDLDASLPRLKPLLALSSPSGLIQPSTLKHIELVRNRFGGSFWNLLNQAIPSRVIREENVHLDKENFDEILSISEEIKSILGRADSLQLHTKEKLRWGLSLPLSVNPTWFISEIAKLRSHLGQVLLLVPDEKDLNSLRKVLHPIFGDNLVEYGSHLSKSLRYRNFLQIVDKCPQIILATRSGSFLPLRSDSTVIVYSDLDSSHYELHSPGWNTRDVTLLRSSDTSLIFVSASHSLEIERLMDVGWLERKRYKRSLNHNYGTSDGGQNYISQIKKAISKGNVLVSVAEKGYANLFLCSRCRNTASCECGGKLQISSEKMIPQC
;
A
#
# COMPACT_ATOMS: atom_id res chain seq x y z
N MET A 1 29.39 58.55 -27.39
CA MET A 1 27.92 58.66 -27.32
C MET A 1 27.33 57.26 -27.57
N SER A 2 26.99 56.54 -26.55
CA SER A 2 26.44 55.15 -26.61
C SER A 2 24.92 55.20 -26.69
N ALA A 3 24.35 54.52 -27.67
CA ALA A 3 22.92 54.41 -27.85
C ALA A 3 22.22 53.57 -26.78
N PRO A 4 21.04 53.90 -26.29
CA PRO A 4 20.40 53.22 -25.16
C PRO A 4 19.79 51.87 -25.54
N LEU A 5 20.04 50.89 -24.73
CA LEU A 5 19.44 49.53 -24.73
C LEU A 5 17.92 49.59 -24.60
N LYS A 6 17.18 49.57 -25.72
CA LYS A 6 15.71 49.45 -25.76
C LYS A 6 15.18 48.05 -26.13
N LEU A 7 15.95 47.00 -26.05
CA LEU A 7 15.63 45.69 -26.64
C LEU A 7 14.94 44.66 -25.71
N LYS A 8 14.78 44.93 -24.43
CA LYS A 8 14.20 43.91 -23.51
C LYS A 8 12.68 44.00 -23.28
N ARG A 9 12.05 45.14 -23.54
CA ARG A 9 10.60 45.31 -23.31
C ARG A 9 9.72 44.90 -24.48
N GLN A 10 10.17 44.98 -25.70
CA GLN A 10 9.38 44.63 -26.90
C GLN A 10 9.24 43.12 -27.08
N ARG A 11 10.27 42.30 -26.80
CA ARG A 11 10.19 40.84 -26.90
C ARG A 11 9.26 40.18 -25.89
N SER A 12 9.05 40.75 -24.70
CA SER A 12 8.12 40.18 -23.70
C SER A 12 6.65 40.47 -24.01
N SER A 13 6.32 41.53 -24.76
CA SER A 13 4.95 41.81 -25.17
C SER A 13 4.53 41.00 -26.40
N GLU A 14 5.44 40.77 -27.35
CA GLU A 14 5.17 39.94 -28.53
C GLU A 14 5.04 38.44 -28.21
N VAL A 15 5.85 37.94 -27.27
CA VAL A 15 5.71 36.56 -26.77
C VAL A 15 4.41 36.36 -25.95
N ARG A 16 3.88 37.42 -25.32
CA ARG A 16 2.56 37.38 -24.67
C ARG A 16 1.39 37.41 -25.66
N SER A 17 1.55 37.99 -26.84
CA SER A 17 0.46 38.08 -27.85
C SER A 17 0.31 36.83 -28.71
N GLN A 18 1.32 35.93 -28.73
CA GLN A 18 1.28 34.66 -29.48
C GLN A 18 0.82 33.45 -28.63
N ARG A 19 0.23 33.63 -27.44
CA ARG A 19 -0.59 32.59 -26.85
C ARG A 19 -1.81 32.43 -27.78
N LYS A 20 -1.73 31.47 -28.73
CA LYS A 20 -2.88 30.97 -29.48
C LYS A 20 -4.03 30.87 -28.49
N LYS A 21 -5.15 31.54 -28.74
CA LYS A 21 -6.42 31.27 -28.07
C LYS A 21 -6.74 29.82 -28.41
N SER A 22 -6.29 28.86 -27.59
CA SER A 22 -6.74 27.48 -27.74
C SER A 22 -8.25 27.51 -27.55
N LEU A 23 -8.98 26.96 -28.51
CA LEU A 23 -10.41 26.76 -28.40
C LEU A 23 -10.66 25.99 -27.10
N VAL A 24 -11.63 26.43 -26.31
CA VAL A 24 -12.05 25.78 -25.10
C VAL A 24 -12.89 24.55 -25.45
N ALA A 25 -12.81 23.47 -24.70
CA ALA A 25 -13.60 22.28 -24.92
C ALA A 25 -15.10 22.58 -24.97
N GLU A 26 -15.81 21.99 -25.95
CA GLU A 26 -17.25 22.19 -26.13
C GLU A 26 -18.08 21.54 -25.02
N LEU A 27 -17.67 20.34 -24.57
CA LEU A 27 -18.34 19.59 -23.50
C LEU A 27 -17.58 19.70 -22.19
N LYS A 28 -18.27 20.11 -21.11
CA LYS A 28 -17.71 20.25 -19.76
C LYS A 28 -16.35 20.95 -19.77
N PRO A 29 -16.32 22.22 -20.21
CA PRO A 29 -15.08 22.97 -20.46
C PRO A 29 -14.25 23.27 -19.21
N VAL A 30 -14.76 23.03 -18.02
CA VAL A 30 -14.07 23.29 -16.74
C VAL A 30 -13.65 22.00 -16.09
N ALA A 31 -12.38 21.92 -15.68
CA ALA A 31 -11.82 20.85 -14.84
C ALA A 31 -11.63 21.37 -13.41
N SER A 32 -12.19 20.68 -12.45
CA SER A 32 -11.90 20.89 -11.02
C SER A 32 -10.66 20.08 -10.67
N VAL A 33 -9.58 20.77 -10.34
CA VAL A 33 -8.23 20.22 -10.19
C VAL A 33 -7.77 20.37 -8.76
N LEU A 34 -7.40 19.26 -8.12
CA LEU A 34 -6.68 19.25 -6.87
C LEU A 34 -5.21 19.59 -7.16
N VAL A 35 -4.70 20.63 -6.50
CA VAL A 35 -3.35 21.16 -6.79
C VAL A 35 -2.31 20.53 -5.89
N ASP A 36 -1.17 20.12 -6.49
CA ASP A 36 0.04 19.75 -5.74
C ASP A 36 0.71 20.99 -5.18
N THR A 37 0.60 21.18 -3.89
CA THR A 37 1.22 22.32 -3.20
C THR A 37 1.83 21.87 -1.87
N PRO A 38 3.07 22.32 -1.56
CA PRO A 38 3.68 22.05 -0.26
C PRO A 38 3.02 22.87 0.87
N VAL A 39 2.18 23.83 0.52
CA VAL A 39 1.55 24.77 1.46
C VAL A 39 0.17 24.24 1.83
N SER A 40 0.01 23.69 3.01
CA SER A 40 -1.19 22.97 3.44
C SER A 40 -2.48 23.77 3.37
N HIS A 41 -2.44 25.08 3.67
CA HIS A 41 -3.64 25.94 3.60
C HIS A 41 -4.05 26.31 2.16
N LEU A 42 -3.18 26.06 1.17
CA LEU A 42 -3.49 26.21 -0.24
C LEU A 42 -3.88 24.88 -0.91
N GLU A 43 -3.79 23.75 -0.18
CA GLU A 43 -4.29 22.48 -0.69
C GLU A 43 -5.81 22.58 -0.90
N GLY A 44 -6.23 22.53 -2.15
CA GLY A 44 -7.63 22.72 -2.49
C GLY A 44 -7.93 22.37 -3.92
N ILE A 45 -9.22 22.45 -4.26
CA ILE A 45 -9.72 22.20 -5.60
C ILE A 45 -9.91 23.54 -6.28
N TYR A 46 -9.26 23.71 -7.43
CA TYR A 46 -9.33 24.94 -8.24
C TYR A 46 -9.80 24.60 -9.64
N ASP A 47 -10.53 25.55 -10.24
CA ASP A 47 -11.09 25.37 -11.58
C ASP A 47 -10.17 25.89 -12.66
N TYR A 48 -10.04 25.10 -13.73
CA TYR A 48 -9.24 25.41 -14.91
C TYR A 48 -10.04 25.17 -16.19
N LEU A 49 -9.79 25.98 -17.24
CA LEU A 49 -10.33 25.71 -18.56
C LEU A 49 -9.61 24.53 -19.21
N VAL A 50 -10.36 23.69 -19.88
CA VAL A 50 -9.81 22.58 -20.64
C VAL A 50 -9.68 23.00 -22.10
N PRO A 51 -8.46 23.02 -22.67
CA PRO A 51 -8.27 23.23 -24.11
C PRO A 51 -8.93 22.13 -24.92
N GLN A 52 -9.50 22.48 -26.10
CA GLN A 52 -10.18 21.53 -26.98
C GLN A 52 -9.28 20.34 -27.36
N GLU A 53 -7.99 20.59 -27.57
CA GLU A 53 -6.99 19.58 -27.91
C GLU A 53 -6.76 18.54 -26.80
N LEU A 54 -7.05 18.89 -25.54
CA LEU A 54 -6.91 18.00 -24.38
C LEU A 54 -8.27 17.40 -23.96
N SER A 55 -9.38 17.81 -24.57
CA SER A 55 -10.73 17.52 -24.07
C SER A 55 -11.04 16.05 -23.92
N SER A 56 -10.64 15.22 -24.88
CA SER A 56 -10.88 13.76 -24.87
C SER A 56 -10.07 13.02 -23.81
N ALA A 57 -8.87 13.51 -23.48
CA ALA A 57 -7.94 12.85 -22.58
C ALA A 57 -7.92 13.46 -21.16
N ALA A 58 -8.40 14.69 -20.98
CA ALA A 58 -8.50 15.36 -19.68
C ALA A 58 -9.73 14.89 -18.91
N VAL A 59 -9.77 13.61 -18.53
CA VAL A 59 -10.85 12.99 -17.75
C VAL A 59 -10.51 12.92 -16.27
N VAL A 60 -11.49 12.56 -15.43
CA VAL A 60 -11.26 12.33 -13.98
C VAL A 60 -10.16 11.29 -13.77
N GLY A 61 -9.27 11.55 -12.84
CA GLY A 61 -8.13 10.69 -12.54
C GLY A 61 -6.90 10.92 -13.42
N THR A 62 -6.91 11.95 -14.29
CA THR A 62 -5.74 12.35 -15.08
C THR A 62 -4.94 13.40 -14.35
N LYS A 63 -3.61 13.20 -14.22
CA LYS A 63 -2.71 14.26 -13.75
C LYS A 63 -2.44 15.27 -14.86
N VAL A 64 -2.40 16.53 -14.49
CA VAL A 64 -2.24 17.67 -15.42
C VAL A 64 -1.16 18.61 -14.91
N LEU A 65 -0.52 19.31 -15.84
CA LEU A 65 0.35 20.44 -15.55
C LEU A 65 -0.49 21.72 -15.60
N ILE A 66 -0.41 22.53 -14.56
CA ILE A 66 -1.17 23.77 -14.40
C ILE A 66 -0.25 24.93 -13.99
N GLU A 67 -0.73 26.15 -14.15
CA GLU A 67 -0.12 27.34 -13.58
C GLU A 67 -0.88 27.74 -12.31
N PHE A 68 -0.24 27.54 -11.14
CA PHE A 68 -0.77 27.93 -9.85
C PHE A 68 0.06 29.09 -9.25
N GLY A 69 -0.60 30.21 -9.01
CA GLY A 69 0.14 31.46 -8.76
C GLY A 69 1.03 31.83 -9.95
N ASN A 70 2.35 31.88 -9.71
CA ASN A 70 3.38 32.17 -10.71
C ASN A 70 4.25 30.93 -11.05
N THR A 71 3.90 29.76 -10.52
CA THR A 71 4.65 28.52 -10.71
C THR A 71 3.85 27.51 -11.52
N LYS A 72 4.56 26.63 -12.24
CA LYS A 72 3.97 25.45 -12.86
C LYS A 72 4.06 24.30 -11.86
N THR A 73 2.91 23.65 -11.60
CA THR A 73 2.82 22.52 -10.70
C THR A 73 1.92 21.42 -11.27
N GLU A 74 1.97 20.23 -10.70
CA GLU A 74 1.03 19.17 -11.03
C GLU A 74 -0.33 19.41 -10.36
N GLY A 75 -1.36 18.88 -10.97
CA GLY A 75 -2.70 18.79 -10.41
C GLY A 75 -3.38 17.51 -10.84
N LEU A 76 -4.47 17.16 -10.20
CA LEU A 76 -5.28 15.99 -10.48
C LEU A 76 -6.72 16.40 -10.79
N ILE A 77 -7.24 15.99 -11.94
CA ILE A 77 -8.64 16.25 -12.30
C ILE A 77 -9.54 15.36 -11.43
N LEU A 78 -10.38 15.99 -10.62
CA LEU A 78 -11.38 15.31 -9.78
C LEU A 78 -12.78 15.35 -10.39
N ALA A 79 -13.08 16.38 -11.19
CA ALA A 79 -14.38 16.51 -11.87
C ALA A 79 -14.25 17.32 -13.16
N ARG A 80 -15.20 17.11 -14.08
CA ARG A 80 -15.43 17.97 -15.27
C ARG A 80 -16.83 18.55 -15.14
N LYS A 81 -16.98 19.85 -15.40
CA LYS A 81 -18.26 20.57 -15.27
C LYS A 81 -18.44 21.60 -16.36
N ASP A 82 -19.66 22.08 -16.52
CA ASP A 82 -19.99 23.15 -17.45
C ASP A 82 -19.45 24.49 -16.94
N LEU A 83 -19.27 25.43 -17.88
CA LEU A 83 -18.83 26.79 -17.55
C LEU A 83 -19.99 27.57 -16.93
N ASP A 84 -19.79 28.01 -15.71
CA ASP A 84 -20.71 28.97 -15.08
C ASP A 84 -20.27 30.39 -15.45
N ALA A 85 -21.21 31.17 -15.97
CA ALA A 85 -20.96 32.56 -16.39
C ALA A 85 -20.56 33.49 -15.23
N SER A 86 -20.80 33.08 -13.99
CA SER A 86 -20.42 33.82 -12.78
C SER A 86 -18.96 33.61 -12.38
N LEU A 87 -18.27 32.61 -12.97
CA LEU A 87 -16.91 32.32 -12.60
C LEU A 87 -15.90 33.36 -13.08
N PRO A 88 -14.86 33.68 -12.29
CA PRO A 88 -13.79 34.58 -12.73
C PRO A 88 -13.05 33.98 -13.93
N ARG A 89 -12.25 34.79 -14.62
CA ARG A 89 -11.43 34.31 -15.75
C ARG A 89 -10.50 33.19 -15.34
N LEU A 90 -10.83 31.96 -15.74
CA LEU A 90 -10.08 30.76 -15.43
C LEU A 90 -8.81 30.65 -16.30
N LYS A 91 -7.72 30.10 -15.72
CA LYS A 91 -6.50 29.74 -16.44
C LYS A 91 -6.72 28.40 -17.17
N PRO A 92 -6.09 28.17 -18.35
CA PRO A 92 -6.17 26.88 -19.03
C PRO A 92 -5.23 25.83 -18.39
N LEU A 93 -5.57 24.55 -18.57
CA LEU A 93 -4.62 23.45 -18.39
C LEU A 93 -3.46 23.64 -19.39
N LEU A 94 -2.25 23.30 -18.98
CA LEU A 94 -1.06 23.44 -19.83
C LEU A 94 -0.75 22.17 -20.62
N ALA A 95 -0.84 21.01 -19.98
CA ALA A 95 -0.57 19.69 -20.56
C ALA A 95 -1.11 18.58 -19.66
N LEU A 96 -1.13 17.35 -20.17
CA LEU A 96 -1.34 16.15 -19.36
C LEU A 96 0.01 15.66 -18.83
N SER A 97 0.09 15.34 -17.56
CA SER A 97 1.30 14.76 -16.91
C SER A 97 1.18 13.28 -16.61
N SER A 98 0.06 12.63 -16.93
CA SER A 98 -0.15 11.18 -16.89
C SER A 98 -0.97 10.68 -18.08
N PRO A 99 -1.05 9.35 -18.33
CA PRO A 99 -2.09 8.78 -19.17
C PRO A 99 -3.49 9.18 -18.72
N SER A 100 -4.42 9.19 -19.66
CA SER A 100 -5.81 9.55 -19.44
C SER A 100 -6.47 8.57 -18.46
N GLY A 101 -7.11 9.09 -17.39
CA GLY A 101 -7.84 8.28 -16.44
C GLY A 101 -7.00 7.25 -15.67
N LEU A 102 -5.68 7.45 -15.56
CA LEU A 102 -4.75 6.53 -14.89
C LEU A 102 -5.20 6.19 -13.46
N ILE A 103 -5.75 7.16 -12.75
CA ILE A 103 -6.21 6.99 -11.38
C ILE A 103 -7.72 6.77 -11.38
N GLN A 104 -8.13 5.55 -11.11
CA GLN A 104 -9.55 5.18 -11.15
C GLN A 104 -10.35 5.88 -10.05
N PRO A 105 -11.64 6.19 -10.26
CA PRO A 105 -12.51 6.82 -9.26
C PRO A 105 -12.60 6.01 -7.95
N SER A 106 -12.54 4.69 -8.02
CA SER A 106 -12.49 3.81 -6.84
C SER A 106 -11.25 4.04 -5.98
N THR A 107 -10.09 4.26 -6.61
CA THR A 107 -8.84 4.60 -5.92
C THR A 107 -8.92 5.98 -5.28
N LEU A 108 -9.48 6.98 -5.97
CA LEU A 108 -9.68 8.32 -5.41
C LEU A 108 -10.58 8.29 -4.17
N LYS A 109 -11.70 7.58 -4.26
CA LYS A 109 -12.61 7.37 -3.13
C LYS A 109 -11.92 6.68 -1.96
N HIS A 110 -11.08 5.67 -2.25
CA HIS A 110 -10.35 4.96 -1.21
C HIS A 110 -9.31 5.85 -0.52
N ILE A 111 -8.55 6.66 -1.28
CA ILE A 111 -7.61 7.65 -0.73
C ILE A 111 -8.35 8.66 0.15
N GLU A 112 -9.54 9.12 -0.25
CA GLU A 112 -10.35 10.02 0.55
C GLU A 112 -10.80 9.39 1.87
N LEU A 113 -11.24 8.13 1.87
CA LEU A 113 -11.57 7.39 3.09
C LEU A 113 -10.36 7.28 4.03
N VAL A 114 -9.17 6.99 3.48
CA VAL A 114 -7.93 6.95 4.26
C VAL A 114 -7.58 8.32 4.83
N ARG A 115 -7.70 9.40 4.03
CA ARG A 115 -7.51 10.79 4.49
C ARG A 115 -8.46 11.14 5.63
N ASN A 116 -9.73 10.79 5.50
CA ASN A 116 -10.74 11.07 6.53
C ASN A 116 -10.45 10.32 7.84
N ARG A 117 -9.83 9.14 7.74
CA ARG A 117 -9.48 8.30 8.90
C ARG A 117 -8.19 8.74 9.60
N PHE A 118 -7.15 9.09 8.83
CA PHE A 118 -5.79 9.33 9.35
C PHE A 118 -5.35 10.79 9.24
N GLY A 119 -6.09 11.63 8.55
CA GLY A 119 -5.69 13.02 8.26
C GLY A 119 -4.64 13.10 7.15
N GLY A 120 -3.91 14.20 7.14
CA GLY A 120 -2.84 14.48 6.19
C GLY A 120 -3.31 15.04 4.85
N SER A 121 -2.34 15.29 3.97
CA SER A 121 -2.58 15.79 2.63
C SER A 121 -3.08 14.69 1.70
N PHE A 122 -4.09 14.99 0.89
CA PHE A 122 -4.55 14.07 -0.15
C PHE A 122 -3.43 13.76 -1.14
N TRP A 123 -2.59 14.77 -1.48
CA TRP A 123 -1.50 14.62 -2.41
C TRP A 123 -0.39 13.70 -1.87
N ASN A 124 -0.10 13.77 -0.58
CA ASN A 124 0.85 12.84 0.04
C ASN A 124 0.37 11.39 -0.04
N LEU A 125 -0.91 11.14 0.24
CA LEU A 125 -1.51 9.80 0.10
C LEU A 125 -1.53 9.36 -1.37
N LEU A 126 -1.83 10.26 -2.30
CA LEU A 126 -1.79 9.97 -3.72
C LEU A 126 -0.39 9.55 -4.19
N ASN A 127 0.65 10.22 -3.74
CA ASN A 127 2.04 9.88 -4.07
C ASN A 127 2.50 8.55 -3.44
N GLN A 128 1.92 8.16 -2.31
CA GLN A 128 2.14 6.83 -1.73
C GLN A 128 1.39 5.74 -2.51
N ALA A 129 0.22 6.06 -3.04
CA ALA A 129 -0.64 5.14 -3.77
C ALA A 129 -0.17 4.89 -5.22
N ILE A 130 0.31 5.93 -5.90
CA ILE A 130 0.62 5.90 -7.33
C ILE A 130 2.13 6.00 -7.54
N PRO A 131 2.75 5.09 -8.29
CA PRO A 131 4.19 5.14 -8.55
C PRO A 131 4.55 6.31 -9.47
N SER A 132 5.81 6.73 -9.41
CA SER A 132 6.35 7.76 -10.31
C SER A 132 6.25 7.32 -11.76
N ARG A 133 5.79 8.20 -12.64
CA ARG A 133 5.61 7.96 -14.07
C ARG A 133 6.92 7.60 -14.77
N VAL A 134 6.87 6.62 -15.66
CA VAL A 134 7.97 6.23 -16.56
C VAL A 134 7.42 6.07 -17.97
N ILE A 135 7.52 7.12 -18.79
CA ILE A 135 6.86 7.25 -20.11
C ILE A 135 7.15 6.06 -21.04
N ARG A 136 8.37 5.54 -21.04
CA ARG A 136 8.76 4.41 -21.90
C ARG A 136 7.97 3.12 -21.62
N GLU A 137 7.39 2.98 -20.43
CA GLU A 137 6.62 1.79 -20.03
C GLU A 137 5.15 1.87 -20.50
N GLU A 138 4.67 3.02 -20.95
CA GLU A 138 3.29 3.23 -21.39
C GLU A 138 2.98 2.58 -22.75
N ASN A 139 4.00 2.25 -23.53
CA ASN A 139 3.87 1.63 -24.87
C ASN A 139 4.02 0.10 -24.85
N VAL A 140 4.13 -0.51 -23.68
CA VAL A 140 4.28 -1.97 -23.59
C VAL A 140 2.90 -2.62 -23.66
N HIS A 141 2.60 -3.24 -24.82
CA HIS A 141 1.43 -4.10 -24.96
C HIS A 141 1.71 -5.46 -24.31
N LEU A 142 0.87 -5.81 -23.35
CA LEU A 142 0.90 -7.12 -22.71
C LEU A 142 -0.39 -7.85 -23.08
N ASP A 143 -0.32 -9.08 -23.57
CA ASP A 143 -1.50 -9.87 -23.89
C ASP A 143 -2.22 -10.34 -22.62
N LYS A 144 -3.55 -10.43 -22.66
CA LYS A 144 -4.33 -11.07 -21.60
C LYS A 144 -4.30 -12.57 -21.84
N GLU A 145 -3.76 -13.33 -20.92
CA GLU A 145 -3.99 -14.77 -20.87
C GLU A 145 -5.21 -15.04 -19.99
N ASN A 146 -6.15 -15.81 -20.49
CA ASN A 146 -7.25 -16.32 -19.68
C ASN A 146 -6.76 -17.56 -18.94
N PHE A 147 -6.92 -17.55 -17.63
CA PHE A 147 -6.63 -18.69 -16.78
C PHE A 147 -7.96 -19.32 -16.35
N ASP A 148 -8.28 -20.47 -16.93
CA ASP A 148 -9.58 -21.16 -16.73
C ASP A 148 -9.44 -22.49 -15.96
N GLU A 149 -8.28 -22.74 -15.32
CA GLU A 149 -8.09 -24.00 -14.59
C GLU A 149 -8.93 -24.02 -13.31
N ILE A 150 -9.88 -24.96 -13.21
CA ILE A 150 -10.67 -25.17 -12.00
C ILE A 150 -9.81 -25.93 -10.99
N LEU A 151 -9.33 -25.22 -9.97
CA LEU A 151 -8.56 -25.81 -8.90
C LEU A 151 -9.48 -26.45 -7.86
N SER A 152 -9.28 -27.75 -7.59
CA SER A 152 -9.98 -28.45 -6.52
C SER A 152 -9.36 -28.12 -5.15
N ILE A 153 -10.19 -28.15 -4.10
CA ILE A 153 -9.70 -28.01 -2.73
C ILE A 153 -8.85 -29.23 -2.36
N SER A 154 -7.62 -29.02 -1.89
CA SER A 154 -6.81 -30.11 -1.38
C SER A 154 -7.44 -30.68 -0.09
N GLU A 155 -7.29 -31.99 0.13
CA GLU A 155 -7.77 -32.66 1.35
C GLU A 155 -7.07 -32.10 2.60
N GLU A 156 -5.84 -31.61 2.45
CA GLU A 156 -5.10 -30.99 3.53
C GLU A 156 -5.73 -29.67 3.98
N ILE A 157 -6.16 -28.80 3.05
CA ILE A 157 -6.94 -27.59 3.38
C ILE A 157 -8.25 -27.95 4.07
N LYS A 158 -8.96 -28.97 3.58
CA LYS A 158 -10.22 -29.42 4.21
C LYS A 158 -9.97 -29.93 5.63
N SER A 159 -8.83 -30.59 5.88
CA SER A 159 -8.49 -31.07 7.21
C SER A 159 -8.19 -29.94 8.20
N ILE A 160 -7.62 -28.82 7.72
CA ILE A 160 -7.30 -27.65 8.53
C ILE A 160 -8.54 -26.80 8.78
N LEU A 161 -9.26 -26.43 7.71
CA LEU A 161 -10.41 -25.52 7.78
C LEU A 161 -11.71 -26.20 8.21
N GLY A 162 -11.80 -27.49 8.01
CA GLY A 162 -13.07 -28.21 8.09
C GLY A 162 -13.92 -28.01 6.83
N ARG A 163 -14.95 -28.86 6.69
CA ARG A 163 -15.77 -28.92 5.48
C ARG A 163 -16.56 -27.61 5.21
N ALA A 164 -17.13 -27.04 6.28
CA ALA A 164 -17.97 -25.84 6.14
C ALA A 164 -17.16 -24.63 5.66
N ASP A 165 -16.04 -24.32 6.30
CA ASP A 165 -15.19 -23.18 5.97
C ASP A 165 -14.51 -23.36 4.59
N SER A 166 -14.13 -24.60 4.26
CA SER A 166 -13.60 -24.90 2.92
C SER A 166 -14.60 -24.62 1.81
N LEU A 167 -15.89 -24.95 2.03
CA LEU A 167 -16.96 -24.64 1.08
C LEU A 167 -17.19 -23.14 0.94
N GLN A 168 -17.11 -22.36 2.02
CA GLN A 168 -17.26 -20.91 1.96
C GLN A 168 -16.18 -20.23 1.07
N LEU A 169 -14.96 -20.78 1.01
CA LEU A 169 -13.92 -20.28 0.11
C LEU A 169 -14.28 -20.35 -1.38
N HIS A 170 -15.22 -21.23 -1.76
CA HIS A 170 -15.71 -21.38 -3.13
C HIS A 170 -16.98 -20.57 -3.43
N THR A 171 -17.52 -19.86 -2.45
CA THR A 171 -18.72 -19.04 -2.67
C THR A 171 -18.35 -17.63 -3.09
N LYS A 172 -19.25 -16.97 -3.85
CA LYS A 172 -19.14 -15.54 -4.17
C LYS A 172 -19.56 -14.65 -3.01
N GLU A 173 -19.96 -15.22 -1.89
CA GLU A 173 -20.26 -14.46 -0.68
C GLU A 173 -19.01 -13.72 -0.18
N LYS A 174 -19.24 -12.53 0.34
CA LYS A 174 -18.16 -11.72 0.89
C LYS A 174 -17.70 -12.30 2.21
N LEU A 175 -16.44 -12.66 2.26
CA LEU A 175 -15.80 -13.17 3.46
C LEU A 175 -15.22 -12.02 4.29
N ARG A 176 -15.36 -12.13 5.59
CA ARG A 176 -14.72 -11.27 6.57
C ARG A 176 -14.12 -12.16 7.66
N TRP A 177 -12.91 -12.66 7.44
CA TRP A 177 -12.29 -13.63 8.29
C TRP A 177 -11.07 -13.10 9.02
N GLY A 178 -10.99 -13.38 10.33
CA GLY A 178 -9.76 -13.37 11.11
C GLY A 178 -9.35 -14.82 11.37
N LEU A 179 -8.32 -15.30 10.66
CA LEU A 179 -7.90 -16.70 10.63
C LEU A 179 -6.62 -16.88 11.43
N SER A 180 -6.73 -17.54 12.57
CA SER A 180 -5.56 -17.89 13.40
C SER A 180 -4.96 -19.22 12.95
N LEU A 181 -3.81 -19.14 12.26
CA LEU A 181 -3.13 -20.31 11.70
C LEU A 181 -2.31 -21.05 12.76
N PRO A 182 -2.44 -22.38 12.89
CA PRO A 182 -1.60 -23.16 13.77
C PRO A 182 -0.11 -23.07 13.38
N LEU A 183 0.79 -22.95 14.35
CA LEU A 183 2.25 -22.87 14.13
C LEU A 183 2.85 -24.05 13.36
N SER A 184 2.15 -25.17 13.32
CA SER A 184 2.56 -26.38 12.59
C SER A 184 2.22 -26.34 11.10
N VAL A 185 1.46 -25.35 10.65
CA VAL A 185 1.06 -25.18 9.25
C VAL A 185 2.00 -24.19 8.59
N ASN A 186 2.52 -24.55 7.41
CA ASN A 186 3.33 -23.63 6.62
C ASN A 186 2.46 -22.48 6.08
N PRO A 187 2.69 -21.23 6.50
CA PRO A 187 1.85 -20.11 6.09
C PRO A 187 1.91 -19.83 4.59
N THR A 188 3.07 -19.97 3.95
CA THR A 188 3.25 -19.74 2.50
C THR A 188 2.38 -20.71 1.71
N TRP A 189 2.43 -21.98 2.02
CA TRP A 189 1.58 -22.99 1.38
C TRP A 189 0.10 -22.69 1.61
N PHE A 190 -0.30 -22.45 2.85
CA PHE A 190 -1.70 -22.24 3.21
C PHE A 190 -2.32 -21.00 2.52
N ILE A 191 -1.59 -19.87 2.54
CA ILE A 191 -2.02 -18.63 1.88
C ILE A 191 -2.11 -18.84 0.37
N SER A 192 -1.15 -19.57 -0.22
CA SER A 192 -1.17 -19.89 -1.65
C SER A 192 -2.42 -20.71 -2.04
N GLU A 193 -2.79 -21.69 -1.23
CA GLU A 193 -4.01 -22.48 -1.48
C GLU A 193 -5.28 -21.63 -1.39
N ILE A 194 -5.41 -20.77 -0.37
CA ILE A 194 -6.55 -19.84 -0.28
C ILE A 194 -6.58 -18.90 -1.49
N ALA A 195 -5.42 -18.35 -1.89
CA ALA A 195 -5.33 -17.45 -3.03
C ALA A 195 -5.76 -18.13 -4.33
N LYS A 196 -5.32 -19.37 -4.57
CA LYS A 196 -5.74 -20.18 -5.72
C LYS A 196 -7.26 -20.35 -5.74
N LEU A 197 -7.85 -20.76 -4.62
CA LEU A 197 -9.29 -20.96 -4.52
C LEU A 197 -10.07 -19.68 -4.78
N ARG A 198 -9.63 -18.56 -4.24
CA ARG A 198 -10.30 -17.27 -4.39
C ARG A 198 -10.10 -16.65 -5.78
N SER A 199 -9.01 -16.97 -6.48
CA SER A 199 -8.72 -16.42 -7.81
C SER A 199 -9.72 -16.84 -8.90
N HIS A 200 -10.43 -17.96 -8.73
CA HIS A 200 -11.52 -18.36 -9.63
C HIS A 200 -12.78 -17.51 -9.49
N LEU A 201 -12.96 -16.88 -8.33
CA LEU A 201 -14.14 -16.09 -8.03
C LEU A 201 -13.94 -14.62 -8.36
N GLY A 202 -12.68 -14.17 -8.37
CA GLY A 202 -12.32 -12.79 -8.63
C GLY A 202 -10.82 -12.56 -8.44
N GLN A 203 -10.41 -11.30 -8.51
CA GLN A 203 -9.03 -10.89 -8.31
C GLN A 203 -8.59 -11.08 -6.85
N VAL A 204 -7.36 -11.52 -6.63
CA VAL A 204 -6.80 -11.69 -5.28
C VAL A 204 -5.61 -10.76 -5.07
N LEU A 205 -5.67 -9.93 -4.03
CA LEU A 205 -4.53 -9.14 -3.55
C LEU A 205 -3.97 -9.79 -2.28
N LEU A 206 -2.71 -10.21 -2.35
CA LEU A 206 -1.93 -10.71 -1.22
C LEU A 206 -1.06 -9.58 -0.68
N LEU A 207 -1.29 -9.16 0.56
CA LEU A 207 -0.50 -8.16 1.26
C LEU A 207 0.37 -8.85 2.30
N VAL A 208 1.69 -8.77 2.11
CA VAL A 208 2.69 -9.40 2.98
C VAL A 208 3.61 -8.37 3.62
N PRO A 209 4.21 -8.67 4.78
CA PRO A 209 5.06 -7.72 5.50
C PRO A 209 6.28 -7.28 4.69
N ASP A 210 7.01 -8.24 4.13
CA ASP A 210 8.33 -8.00 3.54
C ASP A 210 8.58 -8.78 2.23
N GLU A 211 9.75 -8.52 1.63
CA GLU A 211 10.19 -9.19 0.40
C GLU A 211 10.45 -10.69 0.56
N LYS A 212 10.80 -11.16 1.75
CA LYS A 212 11.07 -12.58 2.00
C LYS A 212 9.78 -13.38 1.85
N ASP A 213 8.70 -12.90 2.47
CA ASP A 213 7.38 -13.51 2.37
C ASP A 213 6.84 -13.41 0.94
N LEU A 214 7.03 -12.24 0.29
CA LEU A 214 6.66 -12.03 -1.10
C LEU A 214 7.36 -13.05 -2.01
N ASN A 215 8.68 -13.20 -1.91
CA ASN A 215 9.46 -14.14 -2.71
C ASN A 215 9.07 -15.61 -2.43
N SER A 216 8.71 -15.94 -1.20
CA SER A 216 8.25 -17.27 -0.81
C SER A 216 6.93 -17.63 -1.51
N LEU A 217 5.96 -16.72 -1.49
CA LEU A 217 4.68 -16.88 -2.18
C LEU A 217 4.83 -16.88 -3.70
N ARG A 218 5.69 -16.02 -4.26
CA ARG A 218 5.98 -15.99 -5.68
C ARG A 218 6.47 -17.34 -6.21
N LYS A 219 7.41 -17.99 -5.49
CA LYS A 219 7.95 -19.30 -5.88
C LYS A 219 6.87 -20.37 -6.02
N VAL A 220 5.81 -20.28 -5.23
CA VAL A 220 4.69 -21.24 -5.26
C VAL A 220 3.64 -20.86 -6.30
N LEU A 221 3.31 -19.58 -6.43
CA LEU A 221 2.20 -19.10 -7.26
C LEU A 221 2.60 -18.83 -8.72
N HIS A 222 3.80 -18.33 -8.98
CA HIS A 222 4.22 -17.97 -10.33
C HIS A 222 4.24 -19.16 -11.32
N PRO A 223 4.65 -20.40 -10.94
CA PRO A 223 4.55 -21.54 -11.84
C PRO A 223 3.12 -21.87 -12.28
N ILE A 224 2.11 -21.43 -11.53
CA ILE A 224 0.70 -21.69 -11.80
C ILE A 224 0.07 -20.55 -12.62
N PHE A 225 0.33 -19.31 -12.21
CA PHE A 225 -0.36 -18.14 -12.76
C PHE A 225 0.42 -17.40 -13.85
N GLY A 226 1.74 -17.66 -14.00
CA GLY A 226 2.56 -17.00 -15.02
C GLY A 226 2.39 -15.48 -14.98
N ASP A 227 2.06 -14.88 -16.12
CA ASP A 227 1.85 -13.46 -16.31
C ASP A 227 0.55 -12.93 -15.66
N ASN A 228 -0.35 -13.83 -15.21
CA ASN A 228 -1.51 -13.48 -14.41
C ASN A 228 -1.19 -13.21 -12.93
N LEU A 229 0.08 -13.38 -12.51
CA LEU A 229 0.59 -12.96 -11.23
C LEU A 229 1.46 -11.72 -11.41
N VAL A 230 1.08 -10.61 -10.78
CA VAL A 230 1.82 -9.35 -10.83
C VAL A 230 2.31 -8.96 -9.44
N GLU A 231 3.59 -8.62 -9.35
CA GLU A 231 4.19 -8.13 -8.10
C GLU A 231 4.12 -6.62 -7.99
N TYR A 232 3.94 -6.11 -6.77
CA TYR A 232 3.96 -4.69 -6.51
C TYR A 232 4.57 -4.35 -5.14
N GLY A 233 5.64 -3.57 -5.15
CA GLY A 233 6.34 -3.17 -3.91
C GLY A 233 7.50 -2.22 -4.16
N SER A 234 8.07 -1.71 -3.07
CA SER A 234 9.20 -0.77 -3.10
C SER A 234 10.53 -1.42 -3.52
N HIS A 235 10.63 -2.74 -3.45
CA HIS A 235 11.80 -3.52 -3.89
C HIS A 235 11.99 -3.49 -5.42
N LEU A 236 10.92 -3.23 -6.17
CA LEU A 236 10.98 -3.15 -7.62
C LEU A 236 11.67 -1.85 -8.09
N SER A 237 12.40 -1.92 -9.20
CA SER A 237 12.89 -0.71 -9.85
C SER A 237 11.73 0.22 -10.23
N LYS A 238 11.97 1.53 -10.32
CA LYS A 238 10.93 2.52 -10.68
C LYS A 238 10.20 2.14 -11.98
N SER A 239 10.94 1.65 -12.97
CA SER A 239 10.42 1.24 -14.28
C SER A 239 9.50 0.03 -14.15
N LEU A 240 9.97 -1.02 -13.48
CA LEU A 240 9.19 -2.25 -13.32
C LEU A 240 7.97 -2.01 -12.44
N ARG A 241 8.10 -1.22 -11.36
CA ARG A 241 6.98 -0.87 -10.51
C ARG A 241 5.89 -0.10 -11.28
N TYR A 242 6.27 0.84 -12.15
CA TYR A 242 5.31 1.59 -12.96
C TYR A 242 4.66 0.69 -14.03
N ARG A 243 5.43 -0.17 -14.70
CA ARG A 243 4.90 -1.17 -15.65
C ARG A 243 3.88 -2.09 -14.98
N ASN A 244 4.22 -2.65 -13.82
CA ASN A 244 3.33 -3.53 -13.07
C ASN A 244 2.07 -2.80 -12.61
N PHE A 245 2.18 -1.53 -12.22
CA PHE A 245 1.02 -0.70 -11.91
C PHE A 245 0.08 -0.53 -13.12
N LEU A 246 0.62 -0.21 -14.31
CA LEU A 246 -0.17 -0.13 -15.54
C LEU A 246 -0.84 -1.48 -15.85
N GLN A 247 -0.12 -2.57 -15.70
CA GLN A 247 -0.65 -3.91 -15.90
C GLN A 247 -1.82 -4.21 -14.94
N ILE A 248 -1.73 -3.80 -13.67
CA ILE A 248 -2.81 -3.97 -12.69
C ILE A 248 -4.02 -3.13 -13.07
N VAL A 249 -3.81 -1.87 -13.51
CA VAL A 249 -4.90 -0.96 -13.91
C VAL A 249 -5.62 -1.46 -15.16
N ASP A 250 -4.87 -1.86 -16.20
CA ASP A 250 -5.42 -2.13 -17.53
C ASP A 250 -5.90 -3.58 -17.68
N LYS A 251 -5.17 -4.54 -17.10
CA LYS A 251 -5.38 -5.98 -17.36
C LYS A 251 -6.04 -6.74 -16.22
N CYS A 252 -6.05 -6.16 -15.02
CA CYS A 252 -6.66 -6.79 -13.85
C CYS A 252 -6.18 -8.24 -13.63
N PRO A 253 -4.89 -8.48 -13.36
CA PRO A 253 -4.34 -9.82 -13.16
C PRO A 253 -5.09 -10.56 -12.07
N GLN A 254 -5.10 -11.91 -12.13
CA GLN A 254 -5.80 -12.73 -11.15
C GLN A 254 -5.19 -12.63 -9.76
N ILE A 255 -3.85 -12.62 -9.68
CA ILE A 255 -3.11 -12.52 -8.42
C ILE A 255 -2.25 -11.25 -8.43
N ILE A 256 -2.39 -10.44 -7.41
CA ILE A 256 -1.48 -9.34 -7.11
C ILE A 256 -0.76 -9.68 -5.81
N LEU A 257 0.55 -9.76 -5.85
CA LEU A 257 1.40 -10.03 -4.70
C LEU A 257 2.14 -8.75 -4.33
N ALA A 258 1.85 -8.19 -3.16
CA ALA A 258 2.35 -6.87 -2.82
C ALA A 258 2.77 -6.76 -1.34
N THR A 259 3.67 -5.81 -1.09
CA THR A 259 3.94 -5.30 0.25
C THR A 259 2.99 -4.14 0.58
N ARG A 260 3.20 -3.47 1.70
CA ARG A 260 2.39 -2.35 2.21
C ARG A 260 1.88 -1.37 1.13
N SER A 261 2.74 -0.98 0.18
CA SER A 261 2.38 -0.04 -0.88
C SER A 261 1.25 -0.52 -1.81
N GLY A 262 0.96 -1.84 -1.82
CA GLY A 262 -0.16 -2.41 -2.56
C GLY A 262 -1.54 -2.13 -1.97
N SER A 263 -1.62 -1.60 -0.75
CA SER A 263 -2.90 -1.35 -0.07
C SER A 263 -3.83 -0.38 -0.82
N PHE A 264 -3.27 0.47 -1.69
CA PHE A 264 -4.02 1.45 -2.49
C PHE A 264 -4.32 1.00 -3.92
N LEU A 265 -3.82 -0.15 -4.36
CA LEU A 265 -4.00 -0.61 -5.74
C LEU A 265 -5.50 -0.69 -6.11
N PRO A 266 -5.86 -0.31 -7.34
CA PRO A 266 -7.22 -0.51 -7.82
C PRO A 266 -7.55 -1.99 -7.88
N LEU A 267 -8.72 -2.36 -7.39
CA LEU A 267 -9.22 -3.73 -7.39
C LEU A 267 -10.62 -3.79 -8.00
N ARG A 268 -10.99 -4.94 -8.54
CA ARG A 268 -12.35 -5.24 -8.97
C ARG A 268 -13.28 -5.40 -7.76
N SER A 269 -14.56 -5.20 -7.97
CA SER A 269 -15.58 -5.27 -6.90
C SER A 269 -15.76 -6.66 -6.28
N ASP A 270 -15.35 -7.72 -6.98
CA ASP A 270 -15.42 -9.10 -6.55
C ASP A 270 -14.10 -9.64 -5.96
N SER A 271 -13.16 -8.75 -5.63
CA SER A 271 -11.82 -9.11 -5.19
C SER A 271 -11.79 -9.67 -3.77
N THR A 272 -10.75 -10.44 -3.51
CA THR A 272 -10.37 -10.87 -2.16
C THR A 272 -9.04 -10.23 -1.78
N VAL A 273 -8.97 -9.59 -0.62
CA VAL A 273 -7.71 -9.10 -0.03
C VAL A 273 -7.32 -10.02 1.11
N ILE A 274 -6.13 -10.58 1.04
CA ILE A 274 -5.54 -11.42 2.08
C ILE A 274 -4.39 -10.65 2.69
N VAL A 275 -4.45 -10.36 3.99
CA VAL A 275 -3.39 -9.70 4.76
C VAL A 275 -2.72 -10.75 5.62
N TYR A 276 -1.43 -10.97 5.38
CA TYR A 276 -0.62 -11.90 6.17
C TYR A 276 0.12 -11.18 7.28
N SER A 277 0.08 -11.75 8.49
CA SER A 277 0.83 -11.27 9.66
C SER A 277 0.55 -9.78 9.98
N ASP A 278 -0.72 -9.45 10.18
CA ASP A 278 -1.21 -8.07 10.42
C ASP A 278 -0.56 -7.36 11.62
N LEU A 279 0.09 -8.12 12.50
CA LEU A 279 0.85 -7.61 13.66
C LEU A 279 2.25 -7.12 13.28
N ASP A 280 2.79 -7.50 12.11
CA ASP A 280 4.16 -7.14 11.72
C ASP A 280 4.31 -5.64 11.51
N SER A 281 5.37 -5.07 12.09
CA SER A 281 5.66 -3.63 12.02
C SER A 281 5.93 -3.11 10.60
N SER A 282 6.31 -3.98 9.66
CA SER A 282 6.51 -3.63 8.25
C SER A 282 5.22 -3.19 7.55
N HIS A 283 4.06 -3.51 8.14
CA HIS A 283 2.76 -3.03 7.66
C HIS A 283 2.49 -1.56 8.02
N TYR A 284 3.32 -0.93 8.83
CA TYR A 284 3.13 0.47 9.22
C TYR A 284 3.92 1.42 8.33
N GLU A 285 3.25 2.45 7.80
CA GLU A 285 3.85 3.55 7.04
C GLU A 285 4.26 4.67 7.99
N LEU A 286 5.57 5.00 7.99
CA LEU A 286 6.13 6.00 8.88
C LEU A 286 5.96 7.44 8.36
N HIS A 287 5.82 7.63 7.05
CA HIS A 287 5.63 8.95 6.47
C HIS A 287 4.20 9.46 6.72
N SER A 288 4.08 10.77 6.89
CA SER A 288 2.78 11.43 7.13
C SER A 288 1.80 11.26 5.94
N PRO A 289 0.54 10.95 6.24
CA PRO A 289 -0.01 10.53 7.52
C PRO A 289 0.37 9.07 7.81
N GLY A 290 0.85 8.74 8.99
CA GLY A 290 1.12 7.36 9.34
C GLY A 290 -0.14 6.49 9.25
N TRP A 291 -0.03 5.29 8.64
CA TRP A 291 -1.15 4.35 8.52
C TRP A 291 -0.66 2.91 8.52
N ASN A 292 -1.55 1.98 8.81
CA ASN A 292 -1.26 0.54 8.77
C ASN A 292 -2.02 -0.13 7.62
N THR A 293 -1.36 -1.09 6.95
CA THR A 293 -1.96 -1.91 5.87
C THR A 293 -3.31 -2.49 6.27
N ARG A 294 -3.43 -3.04 7.49
CA ARG A 294 -4.66 -3.54 8.07
C ARG A 294 -5.79 -2.50 7.98
N ASP A 295 -5.53 -1.30 8.49
CA ASP A 295 -6.56 -0.28 8.61
C ASP A 295 -6.98 0.27 7.25
N VAL A 296 -6.02 0.47 6.33
CA VAL A 296 -6.31 0.86 4.95
C VAL A 296 -7.13 -0.23 4.24
N THR A 297 -6.81 -1.50 4.47
CA THR A 297 -7.56 -2.64 3.89
C THR A 297 -9.00 -2.70 4.43
N LEU A 298 -9.22 -2.45 5.71
CA LEU A 298 -10.55 -2.45 6.33
C LEU A 298 -11.50 -1.42 5.69
N LEU A 299 -10.98 -0.30 5.17
CA LEU A 299 -11.76 0.72 4.47
C LEU A 299 -12.30 0.25 3.09
N ARG A 300 -11.85 -0.91 2.58
CA ARG A 300 -12.35 -1.53 1.34
C ARG A 300 -13.55 -2.47 1.55
N SER A 301 -14.04 -2.58 2.77
CA SER A 301 -14.97 -3.62 3.21
C SER A 301 -16.33 -3.66 2.50
N SER A 302 -16.73 -2.59 1.77
CA SER A 302 -18.01 -2.56 1.07
C SER A 302 -18.07 -3.56 -0.10
N ASP A 303 -16.95 -3.72 -0.82
CA ASP A 303 -16.96 -4.37 -2.13
C ASP A 303 -16.02 -5.59 -2.23
N THR A 304 -15.16 -5.80 -1.25
CA THR A 304 -14.13 -6.86 -1.25
C THR A 304 -14.29 -7.84 -0.10
N SER A 305 -13.92 -9.11 -0.33
CA SER A 305 -13.70 -10.07 0.75
C SER A 305 -12.38 -9.75 1.47
N LEU A 306 -12.37 -9.83 2.80
CA LEU A 306 -11.20 -9.55 3.64
C LEU A 306 -10.84 -10.78 4.46
N ILE A 307 -9.62 -11.27 4.34
CA ILE A 307 -9.09 -12.41 5.08
C ILE A 307 -7.77 -11.99 5.74
N PHE A 308 -7.75 -11.95 7.05
CA PHE A 308 -6.54 -11.73 7.82
C PHE A 308 -5.99 -13.08 8.27
N VAL A 309 -4.76 -13.41 7.90
CA VAL A 309 -4.12 -14.70 8.22
C VAL A 309 -2.89 -14.44 9.07
N SER A 310 -2.86 -14.96 10.28
CA SER A 310 -1.71 -14.82 11.18
C SER A 310 -1.68 -15.95 12.18
N ALA A 311 -0.50 -16.24 12.76
CA ALA A 311 -0.40 -17.11 13.93
C ALA A 311 -0.92 -16.39 15.19
N SER A 312 -0.74 -15.08 15.25
CA SER A 312 -1.26 -14.18 16.30
C SER A 312 -1.66 -12.86 15.65
N HIS A 313 -2.85 -12.39 15.94
CA HIS A 313 -3.40 -11.16 15.37
C HIS A 313 -3.09 -9.94 16.25
N SER A 314 -3.16 -8.76 15.64
CA SER A 314 -3.15 -7.47 16.36
C SER A 314 -4.39 -7.32 17.25
N LEU A 315 -4.30 -6.49 18.28
CA LEU A 315 -5.42 -6.21 19.18
C LEU A 315 -6.64 -5.67 18.43
N GLU A 316 -6.41 -4.91 17.36
CA GLU A 316 -7.48 -4.35 16.53
C GLU A 316 -8.23 -5.45 15.76
N ILE A 317 -7.52 -6.43 15.19
CA ILE A 317 -8.15 -7.58 14.52
C ILE A 317 -8.84 -8.48 15.55
N GLU A 318 -8.22 -8.75 16.70
CA GLU A 318 -8.87 -9.48 17.80
C GLU A 318 -10.16 -8.77 18.23
N ARG A 319 -10.14 -7.44 18.38
CA ARG A 319 -11.32 -6.66 18.72
C ARG A 319 -12.43 -6.77 17.68
N LEU A 320 -12.09 -6.73 16.38
CA LEU A 320 -13.08 -6.90 15.31
C LEU A 320 -13.69 -8.31 15.30
N MET A 321 -12.93 -9.32 15.67
CA MET A 321 -13.43 -10.68 15.87
C MET A 321 -14.33 -10.79 17.11
N ASP A 322 -13.99 -10.12 18.21
CA ASP A 322 -14.78 -10.13 19.44
C ASP A 322 -16.15 -9.47 19.29
N VAL A 323 -16.23 -8.39 18.50
CA VAL A 323 -17.50 -7.73 18.19
C VAL A 323 -18.27 -8.37 17.05
N GLY A 324 -17.76 -9.46 16.45
CA GLY A 324 -18.41 -10.19 15.37
C GLY A 324 -18.39 -9.49 14.00
N TRP A 325 -17.54 -8.44 13.82
CA TRP A 325 -17.38 -7.81 12.52
C TRP A 325 -16.52 -8.65 11.57
N LEU A 326 -15.49 -9.33 12.11
CA LEU A 326 -14.76 -10.42 11.45
C LEU A 326 -15.23 -11.73 12.06
N GLU A 327 -15.48 -12.71 11.22
CA GLU A 327 -15.72 -14.08 11.65
C GLU A 327 -14.40 -14.71 12.12
N ARG A 328 -14.36 -15.18 13.37
CA ARG A 328 -13.20 -15.79 13.96
C ARG A 328 -13.02 -17.23 13.47
N LYS A 329 -11.96 -17.51 12.74
CA LYS A 329 -11.57 -18.86 12.30
C LYS A 329 -10.31 -19.27 13.06
N ARG A 330 -10.50 -20.24 13.97
CA ARG A 330 -9.42 -20.72 14.82
C ARG A 330 -9.37 -22.24 14.74
N TYR A 331 -8.26 -22.74 14.21
CA TYR A 331 -8.05 -24.18 14.03
C TYR A 331 -7.11 -24.69 15.09
N LYS A 332 -7.62 -25.61 15.94
CA LYS A 332 -6.85 -26.17 17.05
C LYS A 332 -5.96 -27.28 16.54
N ARG A 333 -4.66 -27.14 16.72
CA ARG A 333 -3.74 -28.28 16.80
C ARG A 333 -3.09 -28.21 18.17
N SER A 334 -3.31 -29.22 18.98
CA SER A 334 -2.72 -29.30 20.33
C SER A 334 -1.20 -29.43 20.17
N LEU A 335 -0.48 -28.38 20.51
CA LEU A 335 0.95 -28.46 20.78
C LEU A 335 1.09 -28.29 22.28
N ASN A 336 1.71 -29.27 22.96
CA ASN A 336 2.05 -29.13 24.36
C ASN A 336 3.18 -28.12 24.50
N HIS A 337 2.83 -26.85 24.77
CA HIS A 337 3.81 -25.83 25.09
C HIS A 337 3.81 -25.55 26.59
N ASN A 338 5.00 -25.55 27.17
CA ASN A 338 5.21 -25.04 28.50
C ASN A 338 5.76 -23.61 28.37
N TYR A 339 5.05 -22.64 28.91
CA TYR A 339 5.47 -21.25 28.93
C TYR A 339 6.12 -20.94 30.28
N GLY A 340 7.24 -20.22 30.24
CA GLY A 340 7.86 -19.63 31.41
C GLY A 340 8.15 -18.15 31.12
N THR A 341 7.88 -17.29 32.07
CA THR A 341 8.28 -15.89 32.05
C THR A 341 9.38 -15.65 33.06
N SER A 342 10.36 -14.80 32.71
CA SER A 342 11.42 -14.40 33.64
C SER A 342 11.61 -12.89 33.49
N ASP A 343 11.71 -12.20 34.60
CA ASP A 343 12.05 -10.78 34.71
C ASP A 343 13.53 -10.46 34.50
N GLY A 344 14.32 -11.44 34.03
CA GLY A 344 15.76 -11.30 33.80
C GLY A 344 16.64 -11.57 35.03
N GLY A 345 16.06 -12.03 36.10
CA GLY A 345 16.81 -12.48 37.31
C GLY A 345 17.68 -13.71 37.06
N GLN A 346 18.60 -14.02 37.98
CA GLN A 346 19.61 -15.08 37.83
C GLN A 346 19.05 -16.49 37.55
N ASN A 347 17.76 -16.73 37.71
CA ASN A 347 17.11 -18.04 37.58
C ASN A 347 16.75 -18.46 36.12
N TYR A 348 16.77 -17.55 35.14
CA TYR A 348 16.31 -17.87 33.77
C TYR A 348 17.22 -18.93 33.10
N ILE A 349 18.55 -18.85 33.31
CA ILE A 349 19.50 -19.83 32.75
C ILE A 349 19.25 -21.24 33.31
N SER A 350 18.96 -21.36 34.61
CA SER A 350 18.64 -22.66 35.22
C SER A 350 17.33 -23.24 34.69
N GLN A 351 16.33 -22.38 34.42
CA GLN A 351 15.07 -22.78 33.80
C GLN A 351 15.29 -23.23 32.35
N ILE A 352 16.08 -22.49 31.55
CA ILE A 352 16.45 -22.90 30.19
C ILE A 352 17.16 -24.25 30.19
N LYS A 353 18.18 -24.43 31.05
CA LYS A 353 18.90 -25.73 31.19
C LYS A 353 17.95 -26.87 31.50
N LYS A 354 17.01 -26.68 32.43
CA LYS A 354 15.99 -27.67 32.80
C LYS A 354 14.99 -27.93 31.66
N ALA A 355 14.67 -26.91 30.86
CA ALA A 355 13.76 -27.06 29.74
C ALA A 355 14.40 -27.78 28.55
N ILE A 356 15.68 -27.49 28.24
CA ILE A 356 16.46 -28.16 27.17
C ILE A 356 16.54 -29.66 27.37
N SER A 357 16.63 -30.12 28.62
CA SER A 357 16.64 -31.57 28.89
C SER A 357 15.33 -32.28 28.58
N LYS A 358 14.24 -31.54 28.34
CA LYS A 358 12.91 -32.07 28.05
C LYS A 358 12.47 -31.88 26.60
N GLY A 359 13.13 -30.99 25.83
CA GLY A 359 12.77 -30.69 24.45
C GLY A 359 13.38 -29.40 23.94
N ASN A 360 12.90 -28.95 22.80
CA ASN A 360 13.32 -27.67 22.18
C ASN A 360 12.88 -26.50 23.03
N VAL A 361 13.75 -25.49 23.15
CA VAL A 361 13.48 -24.26 23.90
C VAL A 361 13.61 -23.05 22.98
N LEU A 362 12.57 -22.24 22.93
CA LEU A 362 12.58 -20.92 22.30
C LEU A 362 12.68 -19.84 23.38
N VAL A 363 13.72 -19.02 23.31
CA VAL A 363 13.91 -17.88 24.21
C VAL A 363 13.56 -16.60 23.43
N SER A 364 12.51 -15.93 23.87
CA SER A 364 12.13 -14.61 23.31
C SER A 364 12.74 -13.50 24.16
N VAL A 365 13.46 -12.59 23.52
CA VAL A 365 14.07 -11.41 24.16
C VAL A 365 13.54 -10.14 23.52
N ALA A 366 13.28 -9.12 24.34
CA ALA A 366 12.69 -7.88 23.88
C ALA A 366 13.63 -7.04 23.01
N GLU A 367 14.95 -7.12 23.26
CA GLU A 367 15.94 -6.31 22.57
C GLU A 367 17.11 -7.17 22.08
N LYS A 368 17.62 -6.86 20.88
CA LYS A 368 18.84 -7.46 20.33
C LYS A 368 20.07 -6.69 20.84
N GLY A 369 21.12 -7.41 21.16
CA GLY A 369 22.41 -6.81 21.50
C GLY A 369 23.19 -7.64 22.53
N TYR A 370 24.50 -7.44 22.58
CA TYR A 370 25.38 -8.10 23.55
C TYR A 370 25.20 -7.52 24.95
N ALA A 371 25.06 -6.19 25.02
CA ALA A 371 24.71 -5.46 26.25
C ALA A 371 23.88 -4.23 25.89
N ASN A 372 22.65 -4.19 26.37
CA ASN A 372 21.65 -3.14 26.07
C ASN A 372 21.53 -2.10 27.18
N LEU A 373 22.27 -2.29 28.27
CA LEU A 373 22.24 -1.39 29.44
C LEU A 373 23.62 -1.30 30.07
N PHE A 374 24.09 -0.07 30.25
CA PHE A 374 25.29 0.23 30.99
C PHE A 374 24.93 0.96 32.27
N LEU A 375 25.41 0.44 33.39
CA LEU A 375 25.21 1.02 34.70
C LEU A 375 26.57 1.44 35.28
N CYS A 376 26.60 2.59 35.90
CA CYS A 376 27.77 2.99 36.68
C CYS A 376 28.02 1.97 37.79
N SER A 377 29.24 1.46 37.90
CA SER A 377 29.61 0.47 38.94
C SER A 377 29.46 1.02 40.37
N ARG A 378 29.54 2.35 40.52
CA ARG A 378 29.51 3.03 41.82
C ARG A 378 28.11 3.48 42.22
N CYS A 379 27.38 4.20 41.34
CA CYS A 379 26.10 4.80 41.68
C CYS A 379 24.89 4.06 41.05
N ARG A 380 25.12 3.05 40.21
CA ARG A 380 24.09 2.29 39.48
C ARG A 380 23.22 3.10 38.51
N ASN A 381 23.54 4.38 38.28
CA ASN A 381 22.85 5.17 37.29
C ASN A 381 23.12 4.66 35.88
N THR A 382 22.09 4.70 35.04
CA THR A 382 22.18 4.28 33.64
C THR A 382 23.05 5.26 32.85
N ALA A 383 24.02 4.73 32.11
CA ALA A 383 24.79 5.53 31.17
C ALA A 383 23.92 5.80 29.93
N SER A 384 23.85 7.05 29.51
CA SER A 384 23.18 7.48 28.30
C SER A 384 24.12 8.25 27.38
N CYS A 385 23.81 8.29 26.09
CA CYS A 385 24.47 9.16 25.13
C CYS A 385 24.17 10.63 25.44
N GLU A 386 25.01 11.53 25.02
CA GLU A 386 24.75 13.00 25.12
C GLU A 386 23.43 13.42 24.47
N CYS A 387 22.96 12.68 23.44
CA CYS A 387 21.66 12.87 22.81
C CYS A 387 20.46 12.33 23.63
N GLY A 388 20.69 11.74 24.79
CA GLY A 388 19.67 11.07 25.63
C GLY A 388 19.31 9.66 25.22
N GLY A 389 19.87 9.12 24.12
CA GLY A 389 19.62 7.78 23.63
C GLY A 389 20.31 6.70 24.48
N LYS A 390 19.78 5.47 24.42
CA LYS A 390 20.38 4.30 25.08
C LYS A 390 21.70 3.92 24.43
N LEU A 391 22.68 3.54 25.26
CA LEU A 391 23.94 2.95 24.80
C LEU A 391 23.83 1.42 24.76
N GLN A 392 24.29 0.82 23.66
CA GLN A 392 24.35 -0.64 23.50
C GLN A 392 25.68 -1.09 22.90
N ILE A 393 26.08 -2.33 23.14
CA ILE A 393 27.22 -2.98 22.49
C ILE A 393 26.70 -4.08 21.56
N SER A 394 27.11 -4.06 20.29
CA SER A 394 26.92 -5.18 19.38
C SER A 394 28.01 -6.25 19.57
N SER A 395 27.71 -7.49 19.15
CA SER A 395 28.69 -8.60 19.19
C SER A 395 29.93 -8.37 18.34
N GLU A 396 29.83 -7.50 17.32
CA GLU A 396 30.91 -7.21 16.38
C GLU A 396 31.81 -6.05 16.84
N LYS A 397 31.29 -5.12 17.62
CA LYS A 397 32.03 -3.95 18.11
C LYS A 397 31.86 -3.84 19.61
N MET A 398 32.92 -4.14 20.33
CA MET A 398 32.96 -4.02 21.81
C MET A 398 32.97 -2.56 22.31
N ILE A 399 32.51 -1.63 21.51
CA ILE A 399 32.43 -0.20 21.82
C ILE A 399 30.94 0.19 21.98
N PRO A 400 30.58 0.90 23.07
CA PRO A 400 29.22 1.39 23.24
C PRO A 400 28.80 2.33 22.10
N GLN A 401 27.63 2.10 21.52
CA GLN A 401 27.04 2.90 20.45
C GLN A 401 25.63 3.34 20.85
N CYS A 402 25.27 4.52 20.46
CA CYS A 402 23.91 5.03 20.60
C CYS A 402 22.98 4.40 19.58
#